data_156c592783c29cca17be7771b4fbc2c0
#
_entry.id   156c592783c29cca17be7771b4fbc2c0
#
_cell.length_a   1.000
_cell.length_b   1.000
_cell.length_c   1.000
_cell.angle_alpha   90.00
_cell.angle_beta   90.00
_cell.angle_gamma   90.00
#
_symmetry.space_group_name_H-M   'P 1'
#
loop_
_entity.id
_entity.type
_entity.pdbx_description
1 polymer ?
#
loop_
_entity_poly.entity_id
_entity_poly.type
_entity_poly.pdbx_seq_one_letter_code
_entity_poly.pdbx_strand_id
1 'polypeptide(L)'
;VIDVDFRPLTRADFPDPGRWLSEPTIAWWWADDPSLAAIEKEYGDAIDGIAPGEAFIVEIDGGAAGLIQRYYWRDEPSYVAEVAPFVTLPARAMSIDYLLRDGARGGGRGTAMIGEFVERLWRDHPDCPCIIVPVHADNRASWRALERNGFVRIAECELEPDNPEHTRDHVIYRLDRPGVASAAGA
;
A
#
# COMPACT_ATOMS: atom_id res chain seq x y z
N VAL A 1 -12.97 20.08 1.15
CA VAL A 1 -12.85 18.69 0.63
C VAL A 1 -11.46 18.57 0.04
N ILE A 2 -10.70 17.53 0.39
CA ILE A 2 -9.39 17.23 -0.20
C ILE A 2 -9.68 16.59 -1.56
N ASP A 3 -9.12 17.14 -2.63
CA ASP A 3 -9.22 16.58 -3.97
C ASP A 3 -8.08 15.57 -4.16
N VAL A 4 -8.41 14.30 -4.43
CA VAL A 4 -7.43 13.22 -4.61
C VAL A 4 -7.68 12.52 -5.94
N ASP A 5 -6.63 12.39 -6.75
CA ASP A 5 -6.66 11.63 -8.00
C ASP A 5 -5.46 10.69 -8.09
N PHE A 6 -5.55 9.72 -9.00
CA PHE A 6 -4.53 8.70 -9.22
C PHE A 6 -4.29 8.51 -10.72
N ARG A 7 -3.10 8.75 -11.15
CA ARG A 7 -2.68 8.43 -12.52
C ARG A 7 -1.63 7.32 -12.53
N PRO A 8 -1.62 6.44 -13.54
CA PRO A 8 -0.61 5.40 -13.64
C PRO A 8 0.81 5.99 -13.55
N LEU A 9 1.69 5.29 -12.83
CA LEU A 9 3.11 5.61 -12.79
C LEU A 9 3.73 5.39 -14.17
N THR A 10 4.56 6.32 -14.61
CA THR A 10 5.34 6.21 -15.84
C THR A 10 6.82 6.44 -15.54
N ARG A 11 7.71 6.04 -16.45
CA ARG A 11 9.16 6.29 -16.30
C ARG A 11 9.52 7.77 -16.20
N ALA A 12 8.71 8.64 -16.78
CA ALA A 12 8.91 10.09 -16.67
C ALA A 12 8.73 10.60 -15.22
N ASP A 13 8.02 9.86 -14.39
CA ASP A 13 7.76 10.21 -12.99
C ASP A 13 8.88 9.78 -12.03
N PHE A 14 9.77 8.88 -12.43
CA PHE A 14 10.78 8.28 -11.54
C PHE A 14 11.62 9.25 -10.71
N PRO A 15 11.95 10.47 -11.20
CA PRO A 15 12.61 11.45 -10.34
C PRO A 15 11.81 11.84 -9.08
N ASP A 16 10.49 11.75 -9.10
CA ASP A 16 9.64 12.08 -7.96
C ASP A 16 9.69 11.01 -6.86
N PRO A 17 9.38 9.72 -7.12
CA PRO A 17 9.61 8.64 -6.16
C PRO A 17 11.05 8.60 -5.61
N GLY A 18 12.07 8.78 -6.47
CA GLY A 18 13.46 8.81 -6.03
C GLY A 18 13.74 9.93 -5.01
N ARG A 19 13.17 11.09 -5.23
CA ARG A 19 13.27 12.20 -4.28
C ARG A 19 12.50 11.90 -3.00
N TRP A 20 11.27 11.37 -3.08
CA TRP A 20 10.45 11.06 -1.92
C TRP A 20 11.05 9.95 -1.06
N LEU A 21 11.58 8.87 -1.66
CA LEU A 21 12.26 7.80 -0.95
C LEU A 21 13.50 8.29 -0.18
N SER A 22 14.09 9.42 -0.61
CA SER A 22 15.20 10.06 0.10
C SER A 22 14.75 10.96 1.26
N GLU A 23 13.45 11.23 1.41
CA GLU A 23 12.93 12.02 2.53
C GLU A 23 13.08 11.22 3.85
N PRO A 24 13.64 11.81 4.94
CA PRO A 24 13.98 11.07 6.15
C PRO A 24 12.82 10.25 6.73
N THR A 25 11.61 10.80 6.69
CA THR A 25 10.43 10.11 7.25
C THR A 25 10.02 8.91 6.38
N ILE A 26 10.20 8.97 5.06
CA ILE A 26 9.89 7.86 4.14
C ILE A 26 11.00 6.82 4.22
N ALA A 27 12.25 7.23 4.12
CA ALA A 27 13.42 6.36 4.26
C ALA A 27 13.43 5.59 5.59
N TRP A 28 12.87 6.18 6.65
CA TRP A 28 12.72 5.49 7.94
C TRP A 28 11.81 4.27 7.84
N TRP A 29 10.71 4.33 7.07
CA TRP A 29 9.74 3.24 6.98
C TRP A 29 10.04 2.26 5.84
N TRP A 30 10.43 2.74 4.67
CA TRP A 30 10.58 1.95 3.46
C TRP A 30 12.01 1.42 3.27
N ALA A 31 13.01 2.21 3.65
CA ALA A 31 14.45 1.91 3.50
C ALA A 31 14.88 1.47 2.08
N ASP A 32 14.11 1.82 1.06
CA ASP A 32 14.36 1.48 -0.34
C ASP A 32 15.50 2.32 -0.93
N ASP A 33 16.19 1.76 -1.89
CA ASP A 33 17.19 2.48 -2.69
C ASP A 33 16.49 3.53 -3.58
N PRO A 34 16.74 4.84 -3.38
CA PRO A 34 16.08 5.91 -4.13
C PRO A 34 16.65 6.10 -5.54
N SER A 35 17.63 5.30 -5.96
CA SER A 35 18.22 5.42 -7.30
C SER A 35 17.21 5.11 -8.41
N LEU A 36 17.36 5.79 -9.54
CA LEU A 36 16.51 5.53 -10.71
C LEU A 36 16.59 4.09 -11.20
N ALA A 37 17.75 3.46 -11.02
CA ALA A 37 17.97 2.06 -11.39
C ALA A 37 17.16 1.10 -10.49
N ALA A 38 17.07 1.39 -9.18
CA ALA A 38 16.26 0.60 -8.26
C ALA A 38 14.77 0.80 -8.56
N ILE A 39 14.33 2.01 -8.82
CA ILE A 39 12.94 2.33 -9.20
C ILE A 39 12.56 1.65 -10.52
N GLU A 40 13.44 1.66 -11.53
CA GLU A 40 13.22 0.93 -12.78
C GLU A 40 13.10 -0.59 -12.53
N LYS A 41 13.94 -1.14 -11.67
CA LYS A 41 13.88 -2.56 -11.30
C LYS A 41 12.56 -2.92 -10.61
N GLU A 42 12.06 -2.03 -9.75
CA GLU A 42 10.84 -2.25 -8.96
C GLU A 42 9.58 -2.12 -9.81
N TYR A 43 9.49 -1.07 -10.63
CA TYR A 43 8.26 -0.72 -11.33
C TYR A 43 8.29 -0.93 -12.84
N GLY A 44 9.47 -1.10 -13.43
CA GLY A 44 9.64 -1.13 -14.90
C GLY A 44 8.82 -2.22 -15.57
N ASP A 45 8.92 -3.45 -15.08
CA ASP A 45 8.20 -4.61 -15.63
C ASP A 45 6.67 -4.47 -15.47
N ALA A 46 6.20 -3.88 -14.36
CA ALA A 46 4.79 -3.61 -14.16
C ALA A 46 4.27 -2.51 -15.11
N ILE A 47 5.05 -1.47 -15.36
CA ILE A 47 4.73 -0.41 -16.34
C ILE A 47 4.62 -0.99 -17.76
N ASP A 48 5.47 -1.96 -18.11
CA ASP A 48 5.47 -2.63 -19.42
C ASP A 48 4.41 -3.74 -19.52
N GLY A 49 3.67 -4.03 -18.44
CA GLY A 49 2.68 -5.10 -18.38
C GLY A 49 3.27 -6.51 -18.38
N ILE A 50 4.54 -6.65 -18.02
CA ILE A 50 5.27 -7.91 -17.93
C ILE A 50 5.08 -8.56 -16.55
N ALA A 51 5.16 -7.77 -15.49
CA ALA A 51 4.90 -8.20 -14.12
C ALA A 51 3.49 -7.80 -13.65
N PRO A 52 2.90 -8.57 -12.72
CA PRO A 52 1.68 -8.16 -12.05
C PRO A 52 1.92 -6.97 -11.12
N GLY A 53 0.84 -6.32 -10.72
CA GLY A 53 0.91 -5.12 -9.87
C GLY A 53 0.71 -3.84 -10.67
N GLU A 54 0.24 -2.82 -9.98
CA GLU A 54 -0.06 -1.53 -10.58
C GLU A 54 0.35 -0.42 -9.59
N ALA A 55 1.15 0.52 -10.07
CA ALA A 55 1.59 1.68 -9.30
C ALA A 55 1.02 2.97 -9.88
N PHE A 56 0.71 3.90 -8.98
CA PHE A 56 0.08 5.17 -9.33
C PHE A 56 0.78 6.33 -8.62
N ILE A 57 0.92 7.44 -9.31
CA ILE A 57 1.17 8.73 -8.66
C ILE A 57 -0.13 9.18 -8.00
N VAL A 58 -0.03 9.52 -6.73
CA VAL A 58 -1.11 10.19 -5.99
C VAL A 58 -1.02 11.68 -6.26
N GLU A 59 -2.10 12.27 -6.72
CA GLU A 59 -2.24 13.71 -6.88
C GLU A 59 -3.20 14.25 -5.82
N ILE A 60 -2.79 15.30 -5.13
CA ILE A 60 -3.62 16.00 -4.14
C ILE A 60 -3.68 17.48 -4.51
N ASP A 61 -4.89 18.01 -4.63
CA ASP A 61 -5.15 19.40 -5.03
C ASP A 61 -4.41 19.76 -6.34
N GLY A 62 -4.33 18.79 -7.29
CA GLY A 62 -3.70 18.95 -8.60
C GLY A 62 -2.18 18.85 -8.62
N GLY A 63 -1.53 18.45 -7.54
CA GLY A 63 -0.08 18.27 -7.47
C GLY A 63 0.36 16.86 -7.04
N ALA A 64 1.46 16.37 -7.61
CA ALA A 64 2.03 15.08 -7.24
C ALA A 64 2.42 15.08 -5.75
N ALA A 65 1.85 14.14 -5.01
CA ALA A 65 1.87 14.10 -3.55
C ALA A 65 2.43 12.81 -2.96
N GLY A 66 2.47 11.73 -3.74
CA GLY A 66 2.90 10.42 -3.25
C GLY A 66 2.78 9.32 -4.27
N LEU A 67 2.99 8.12 -3.81
CA LEU A 67 2.90 6.87 -4.57
C LEU A 67 1.92 5.93 -3.85
N ILE A 68 1.15 5.19 -4.61
CA ILE A 68 0.34 4.08 -4.11
C ILE A 68 0.37 2.95 -5.11
N GLN A 69 0.47 1.72 -4.63
CA GLN A 69 0.45 0.52 -5.46
C GLN A 69 -0.57 -0.48 -4.93
N ARG A 70 -1.00 -1.39 -5.81
CA ARG A 70 -1.87 -2.51 -5.48
C ARG A 70 -1.40 -3.76 -6.20
N TYR A 71 -1.57 -4.89 -5.54
CA TYR A 71 -1.24 -6.20 -6.09
C TYR A 71 -2.11 -7.28 -5.46
N TYR A 72 -2.25 -8.42 -6.15
CA TYR A 72 -2.84 -9.60 -5.54
C TYR A 72 -1.81 -10.31 -4.67
N TRP A 73 -2.19 -10.72 -3.48
CA TRP A 73 -1.33 -11.52 -2.60
C TRP A 73 -0.73 -12.74 -3.27
N ARG A 74 -1.51 -13.43 -4.14
CA ARG A 74 -1.04 -14.62 -4.85
C ARG A 74 0.15 -14.37 -5.79
N ASP A 75 0.38 -13.14 -6.19
CA ASP A 75 1.45 -12.75 -7.10
C ASP A 75 2.76 -12.46 -6.35
N GLU A 76 2.69 -12.46 -4.99
CA GLU A 76 3.82 -12.19 -4.07
C GLU A 76 4.06 -13.39 -3.13
N PRO A 77 4.57 -14.54 -3.64
CA PRO A 77 4.66 -15.78 -2.86
C PRO A 77 5.55 -15.68 -1.62
N SER A 78 6.57 -14.80 -1.61
CA SER A 78 7.41 -14.54 -0.44
C SER A 78 6.60 -13.90 0.68
N TYR A 79 5.82 -12.87 0.38
CA TYR A 79 4.96 -12.19 1.35
C TYR A 79 3.82 -13.11 1.82
N VAL A 80 3.26 -13.91 0.91
CA VAL A 80 2.26 -14.93 1.30
C VAL A 80 2.85 -15.89 2.33
N ALA A 81 4.07 -16.38 2.12
CA ALA A 81 4.72 -17.31 3.06
C ALA A 81 4.93 -16.70 4.44
N GLU A 82 5.21 -15.40 4.53
CA GLU A 82 5.39 -14.69 5.79
C GLU A 82 4.07 -14.49 6.55
N VAL A 83 2.98 -14.13 5.88
CA VAL A 83 1.70 -13.80 6.53
C VAL A 83 0.78 -15.00 6.73
N ALA A 84 0.93 -16.07 5.94
CA ALA A 84 0.08 -17.26 6.01
C ALA A 84 -0.01 -17.94 7.39
N PRO A 85 1.02 -17.91 8.26
CA PRO A 85 0.91 -18.43 9.61
C PRO A 85 -0.09 -17.66 10.50
N PHE A 86 -0.40 -16.42 10.16
CA PHE A 86 -1.18 -15.51 11.01
C PHE A 86 -2.58 -15.23 10.45
N VAL A 87 -2.75 -15.28 9.13
CA VAL A 87 -4.02 -14.96 8.48
C VAL A 87 -4.29 -15.85 7.28
N THR A 88 -5.56 -16.15 7.06
CA THR A 88 -6.01 -16.82 5.83
C THR A 88 -6.16 -15.77 4.74
N LEU A 89 -5.46 -15.95 3.63
CA LEU A 89 -5.52 -15.10 2.46
C LEU A 89 -6.50 -15.68 1.43
N PRO A 90 -7.65 -15.06 1.17
CA PRO A 90 -8.51 -15.45 0.06
C PRO A 90 -7.76 -15.36 -1.28
N ALA A 91 -8.02 -16.26 -2.22
CA ALA A 91 -7.28 -16.39 -3.48
C ALA A 91 -7.20 -15.09 -4.32
N ARG A 92 -8.17 -14.20 -4.15
CA ARG A 92 -8.25 -12.92 -4.86
C ARG A 92 -8.11 -11.71 -3.93
N ALA A 93 -7.65 -11.91 -2.71
CA ALA A 93 -7.32 -10.80 -1.81
C ALA A 93 -6.19 -9.96 -2.40
N MET A 94 -6.28 -8.65 -2.21
CA MET A 94 -5.27 -7.69 -2.64
C MET A 94 -4.62 -7.01 -1.44
N SER A 95 -3.47 -6.41 -1.69
CA SER A 95 -2.82 -5.46 -0.79
C SER A 95 -2.67 -4.10 -1.45
N ILE A 96 -2.36 -3.11 -0.63
CA ILE A 96 -1.97 -1.76 -1.05
C ILE A 96 -0.76 -1.32 -0.24
N ASP A 97 0.22 -0.69 -0.90
CA ASP A 97 1.33 0.00 -0.26
C ASP A 97 1.33 1.45 -0.70
N TYR A 98 1.67 2.35 0.19
CA TYR A 98 1.53 3.78 -0.09
C TYR A 98 2.47 4.65 0.71
N LEU A 99 2.84 5.76 0.11
CA LEU A 99 3.55 6.85 0.77
C LEU A 99 2.99 8.21 0.32
N LEU A 100 3.10 9.18 1.19
CA LEU A 100 2.94 10.60 0.87
C LEU A 100 4.25 11.31 1.21
N ARG A 101 4.73 12.18 0.30
CA ARG A 101 5.88 13.04 0.57
C ARG A 101 5.65 13.91 1.80
N ASP A 102 6.71 14.33 2.47
CA ASP A 102 6.60 15.03 3.75
C ASP A 102 5.70 16.28 3.67
N GLY A 103 5.82 17.08 2.63
CA GLY A 103 4.98 18.27 2.43
C GLY A 103 3.51 18.00 2.10
N ALA A 104 3.13 16.75 1.81
CA ALA A 104 1.75 16.35 1.51
C ALA A 104 1.07 15.62 2.66
N ARG A 105 1.73 15.46 3.80
CA ARG A 105 1.18 14.78 4.98
C ARG A 105 0.32 15.69 5.85
N GLY A 106 -0.46 15.07 6.74
CA GLY A 106 -1.33 15.78 7.66
C GLY A 106 -2.69 16.18 7.08
N GLY A 107 -3.51 16.85 7.88
CA GLY A 107 -4.83 17.36 7.44
C GLY A 107 -5.83 16.30 6.96
N GLY A 108 -5.59 15.01 7.25
CA GLY A 108 -6.47 13.92 6.77
C GLY A 108 -6.16 13.41 5.36
N ARG A 109 -5.11 13.91 4.69
CA ARG A 109 -4.78 13.55 3.31
C ARG A 109 -4.51 12.06 3.11
N GLY A 110 -3.79 11.40 4.03
CA GLY A 110 -3.57 9.95 3.96
C GLY A 110 -4.88 9.16 4.08
N THR A 111 -5.80 9.60 4.93
CA THR A 111 -7.12 8.99 5.05
C THR A 111 -7.93 9.16 3.77
N ALA A 112 -7.94 10.36 3.18
CA ALA A 112 -8.63 10.64 1.92
C ALA A 112 -8.04 9.80 0.77
N MET A 113 -6.72 9.75 0.65
CA MET A 113 -6.03 8.94 -0.35
C MET A 113 -6.43 7.46 -0.27
N ILE A 114 -6.39 6.87 0.91
CA ILE A 114 -6.74 5.45 1.08
C ILE A 114 -8.22 5.22 0.72
N GLY A 115 -9.13 6.09 1.17
CA GLY A 115 -10.56 5.97 0.89
C GLY A 115 -10.87 5.99 -0.61
N GLU A 116 -10.38 7.00 -1.32
CA GLU A 116 -10.57 7.13 -2.77
C GLU A 116 -9.91 5.98 -3.55
N PHE A 117 -8.74 5.50 -3.09
CA PHE A 117 -8.07 4.39 -3.74
C PHE A 117 -8.79 3.06 -3.53
N VAL A 118 -9.35 2.82 -2.35
CA VAL A 118 -10.18 1.64 -2.05
C VAL A 118 -11.41 1.60 -2.95
N GLU A 119 -12.11 2.72 -3.13
CA GLU A 119 -13.25 2.80 -4.04
C GLU A 119 -12.85 2.53 -5.49
N ARG A 120 -11.70 3.04 -5.92
CA ARG A 120 -11.13 2.72 -7.23
C ARG A 120 -10.79 1.24 -7.36
N LEU A 121 -10.11 0.66 -6.37
CA LEU A 121 -9.75 -0.77 -6.36
C LEU A 121 -10.99 -1.66 -6.48
N TRP A 122 -12.06 -1.31 -5.77
CA TRP A 122 -13.32 -2.04 -5.87
C TRP A 122 -13.97 -1.97 -7.26
N ARG A 123 -13.86 -0.85 -7.96
CA ARG A 123 -14.37 -0.72 -9.34
C ARG A 123 -13.54 -1.53 -10.33
N ASP A 124 -12.23 -1.42 -10.23
CA ASP A 124 -11.29 -2.03 -11.18
C ASP A 124 -11.18 -3.55 -11.00
N HIS A 125 -11.35 -4.03 -9.75
CA HIS A 125 -11.25 -5.45 -9.38
C HIS A 125 -12.54 -5.93 -8.69
N PRO A 126 -13.64 -6.11 -9.45
CA PRO A 126 -14.96 -6.42 -8.88
C PRO A 126 -15.03 -7.77 -8.15
N ASP A 127 -14.07 -8.64 -8.39
CA ASP A 127 -13.95 -9.96 -7.78
C ASP A 127 -12.96 -10.04 -6.61
N CYS A 128 -12.29 -8.95 -6.25
CA CYS A 128 -11.50 -8.87 -5.04
C CYS A 128 -12.42 -8.87 -3.81
N PRO A 129 -12.34 -9.89 -2.91
CA PRO A 129 -13.24 -9.99 -1.77
C PRO A 129 -12.82 -9.11 -0.59
N CYS A 130 -11.53 -8.84 -0.44
CA CYS A 130 -10.99 -8.05 0.66
C CYS A 130 -9.60 -7.51 0.33
N ILE A 131 -9.25 -6.43 1.04
CA ILE A 131 -7.90 -5.85 1.05
C ILE A 131 -7.28 -6.20 2.41
N ILE A 132 -6.05 -6.71 2.41
CA ILE A 132 -5.30 -7.09 3.62
C ILE A 132 -3.97 -6.36 3.57
N VAL A 133 -3.66 -5.61 4.64
CA VAL A 133 -2.48 -4.73 4.71
C VAL A 133 -1.73 -4.98 6.01
N PRO A 134 -0.51 -5.54 5.97
CA PRO A 134 0.40 -5.52 7.10
C PRO A 134 0.97 -4.12 7.30
N VAL A 135 1.12 -3.71 8.55
CA VAL A 135 1.70 -2.41 8.91
C VAL A 135 2.58 -2.59 10.13
N HIS A 136 3.77 -1.99 10.13
CA HIS A 136 4.61 -1.95 11.32
C HIS A 136 3.85 -1.33 12.50
N ALA A 137 3.90 -1.94 13.68
CA ALA A 137 3.08 -1.57 14.84
C ALA A 137 3.30 -0.11 15.29
N ASP A 138 4.51 0.43 15.11
CA ASP A 138 4.84 1.82 15.44
C ASP A 138 4.43 2.83 14.36
N ASN A 139 4.06 2.38 13.15
CA ASN A 139 3.61 3.29 12.09
C ASN A 139 2.15 3.74 12.31
N ARG A 140 1.96 4.51 13.39
CA ARG A 140 0.64 4.98 13.84
C ARG A 140 -0.09 5.82 12.81
N ALA A 141 0.64 6.54 11.96
CA ALA A 141 0.03 7.34 10.91
C ALA A 141 -0.67 6.46 9.87
N SER A 142 -0.02 5.38 9.46
CA SER A 142 -0.55 4.41 8.50
C SER A 142 -1.78 3.69 9.07
N TRP A 143 -1.65 2.95 10.17
CA TRP A 143 -2.78 2.16 10.65
C TRP A 143 -3.99 2.99 11.10
N ARG A 144 -3.79 4.22 11.63
CA ARG A 144 -4.93 5.12 11.91
C ARG A 144 -5.66 5.57 10.65
N ALA A 145 -4.94 5.75 9.53
CA ALA A 145 -5.57 6.07 8.26
C ALA A 145 -6.38 4.88 7.71
N LEU A 146 -5.89 3.65 7.88
CA LEU A 146 -6.62 2.43 7.57
C LEU A 146 -7.90 2.30 8.42
N GLU A 147 -7.80 2.43 9.74
CA GLU A 147 -8.95 2.34 10.66
C GLU A 147 -10.05 3.35 10.33
N ARG A 148 -9.68 4.59 9.97
CA ARG A 148 -10.66 5.61 9.54
C ARG A 148 -11.37 5.28 8.23
N ASN A 149 -10.81 4.38 7.44
CA ASN A 149 -11.42 3.84 6.23
C ASN A 149 -12.11 2.49 6.46
N GLY A 150 -12.35 2.11 7.72
CA GLY A 150 -13.09 0.91 8.06
C GLY A 150 -12.29 -0.39 8.07
N PHE A 151 -10.96 -0.32 7.88
CA PHE A 151 -10.13 -1.50 8.07
C PHE A 151 -10.14 -1.94 9.52
N VAL A 152 -10.24 -3.24 9.73
CA VAL A 152 -10.26 -3.86 11.07
C VAL A 152 -8.96 -4.61 11.28
N ARG A 153 -8.36 -4.44 12.45
CA ARG A 153 -7.19 -5.21 12.87
C ARG A 153 -7.58 -6.67 13.10
N ILE A 154 -6.91 -7.59 12.41
CA ILE A 154 -7.22 -9.03 12.45
C ILE A 154 -6.11 -9.89 13.06
N ALA A 155 -4.87 -9.40 13.12
CA ALA A 155 -3.75 -10.10 13.73
C ALA A 155 -2.68 -9.14 14.23
N GLU A 156 -1.88 -9.61 15.20
CA GLU A 156 -0.57 -9.10 15.59
C GLU A 156 0.45 -10.19 15.31
N CYS A 157 1.58 -9.85 14.73
CA CYS A 157 2.56 -10.83 14.28
C CYS A 157 3.96 -10.22 14.17
N GLU A 158 4.95 -11.09 14.01
CA GLU A 158 6.31 -10.70 13.66
C GLU A 158 6.57 -10.98 12.19
N LEU A 159 6.83 -9.93 11.41
CA LEU A 159 7.23 -10.01 9.99
C LEU A 159 8.60 -9.36 9.81
N GLU A 160 9.27 -9.66 8.71
CA GLU A 160 10.51 -8.98 8.37
C GLU A 160 10.21 -7.50 8.04
N PRO A 161 10.83 -6.52 8.72
CA PRO A 161 10.59 -5.12 8.44
C PRO A 161 11.36 -4.67 7.20
N ASP A 162 10.80 -3.72 6.44
CA ASP A 162 11.49 -3.09 5.30
C ASP A 162 12.79 -2.41 5.73
N ASN A 163 12.78 -1.76 6.90
CA ASN A 163 13.98 -1.20 7.51
C ASN A 163 14.51 -2.14 8.59
N PRO A 164 15.73 -2.71 8.43
CA PRO A 164 16.30 -3.65 9.39
C PRO A 164 16.60 -3.05 10.78
N GLU A 165 16.50 -1.72 10.95
CA GLU A 165 16.61 -1.06 12.25
C GLU A 165 15.31 -1.15 13.08
N HIS A 166 14.21 -1.55 12.46
CA HIS A 166 12.92 -1.69 13.13
C HIS A 166 12.79 -3.04 13.85
N THR A 167 11.86 -3.08 14.81
CA THR A 167 11.40 -4.33 15.40
C THR A 167 10.60 -5.11 14.35
N ARG A 168 10.32 -6.38 14.65
CA ARG A 168 9.50 -7.23 13.77
C ARG A 168 8.00 -7.08 14.03
N ASP A 169 7.61 -6.24 14.97
CA ASP A 169 6.23 -6.08 15.42
C ASP A 169 5.34 -5.48 14.32
N HIS A 170 4.41 -6.26 13.84
CA HIS A 170 3.44 -5.84 12.82
C HIS A 170 2.00 -6.08 13.27
N VAL A 171 1.11 -5.34 12.67
CA VAL A 171 -0.34 -5.51 12.79
C VAL A 171 -0.92 -5.69 11.40
N ILE A 172 -1.85 -6.63 11.25
CA ILE A 172 -2.49 -6.91 9.96
C ILE A 172 -3.91 -6.37 10.00
N TYR A 173 -4.22 -5.55 9.03
CA TYR A 173 -5.53 -4.93 8.82
C TYR A 173 -6.25 -5.56 7.64
N ARG A 174 -7.58 -5.63 7.73
CA ARG A 174 -8.44 -6.16 6.67
C ARG A 174 -9.64 -5.25 6.47
N LEU A 175 -10.00 -5.05 5.20
CA LEU A 175 -11.25 -4.45 4.78
C LEU A 175 -11.96 -5.41 3.84
N ASP A 176 -13.14 -5.86 4.21
CA ASP A 176 -13.99 -6.69 3.35
C ASP A 176 -14.77 -5.82 2.37
N ARG A 177 -14.95 -6.34 1.15
CA ARG A 177 -15.81 -5.67 0.16
C ARG A 177 -17.24 -5.57 0.70
N PRO A 178 -17.89 -4.40 0.60
CA PRO A 178 -19.30 -4.26 0.96
C PRO A 178 -20.19 -5.25 0.19
N GLY A 179 -21.07 -5.96 0.90
CA GLY A 179 -22.01 -6.92 0.31
C GLY A 179 -21.45 -8.32 0.01
N VAL A 180 -20.18 -8.57 0.25
CA VAL A 180 -19.61 -9.93 0.25
C VAL A 180 -19.65 -10.46 1.68
N ALA A 181 -20.37 -11.57 1.91
CA ALA A 181 -20.39 -12.20 3.22
C ALA A 181 -18.95 -12.60 3.61
N SER A 182 -18.48 -12.13 4.77
CA SER A 182 -17.18 -12.53 5.31
C SER A 182 -17.16 -14.05 5.48
N ALA A 183 -16.26 -14.73 4.81
CA ALA A 183 -15.97 -16.16 5.03
C ALA A 183 -15.12 -16.33 6.32
N ALA A 184 -15.48 -15.62 7.38
CA ALA A 184 -14.90 -15.81 8.71
C ALA A 184 -15.81 -16.74 9.51
N GLY A 185 -15.46 -18.02 9.54
CA GLY A 185 -16.07 -18.99 10.46
C GLY A 185 -16.51 -20.30 9.82
N ALA A 186 -15.59 -21.16 9.51
CA ALA A 186 -15.79 -22.61 9.56
C ALA A 186 -14.49 -23.25 10.06
#